data_4317ffbcb8276c0fe1a7172a2adea245
#
_entry.id   4317ffbcb8276c0fe1a7172a2adea245
#
_cell.length_a   1.000
_cell.length_b   1.000
_cell.length_c   1.000
_cell.angle_alpha   90.00
_cell.angle_beta   90.00
_cell.angle_gamma   90.00
#
_symmetry.space_group_name_H-M   'P 1'
#
loop_
_entity.id
_entity.type
_entity.pdbx_description
1 polymer ?
#
loop_
_entity_poly.entity_id
_entity_poly.type
_entity_poly.pdbx_seq_one_letter_code
_entity_poly.pdbx_strand_id
1 'polypeptide(L)'
;IPQDQVYDYLRQHIQNALVLVKDDLFTFFVKNLTEVNPRIRINPDTGVVENGALWYEEDLPEDTIMYFTVSYDENDKCKNFVDNFDGKRFSVGGNKTIGKGIFTARRLK
;
A
#
# COMPACT_ATOMS: atom_id res chain seq x y z
N ILE A 1 -20.68 5.47 0.54
CA ILE A 1 -19.58 4.48 0.69
C ILE A 1 -20.18 3.14 0.31
N PRO A 2 -19.59 2.38 -0.64
CA PRO A 2 -20.12 1.10 -1.08
C PRO A 2 -20.30 0.13 0.10
N GLN A 3 -21.40 -0.64 0.07
CA GLN A 3 -21.71 -1.66 1.08
C GLN A 3 -21.01 -2.98 0.73
N ASP A 4 -19.69 -3.01 0.88
CA ASP A 4 -18.90 -4.21 0.62
C ASP A 4 -18.15 -4.59 1.91
N GLN A 5 -18.04 -5.87 2.27
CA GLN A 5 -17.50 -6.35 3.55
C GLN A 5 -16.10 -5.78 3.88
N VAL A 6 -15.27 -5.52 2.87
CA VAL A 6 -13.97 -4.88 3.04
C VAL A 6 -14.10 -3.45 3.56
N TYR A 7 -15.19 -2.76 3.20
CA TYR A 7 -15.44 -1.39 3.66
C TYR A 7 -16.08 -1.31 5.04
N ASP A 8 -16.74 -2.36 5.50
CA ASP A 8 -17.28 -2.38 6.86
C ASP A 8 -16.15 -2.41 7.89
N TYR A 9 -15.09 -3.16 7.63
CA TYR A 9 -13.87 -3.15 8.45
C TYR A 9 -13.23 -1.75 8.47
N LEU A 10 -12.95 -1.18 7.29
CA LEU A 10 -12.40 0.18 7.17
C LEU A 10 -13.31 1.23 7.80
N ARG A 11 -14.62 1.11 7.61
CA ARG A 11 -15.61 2.04 8.19
C ARG A 11 -15.55 2.02 9.71
N GLN A 12 -15.53 0.85 10.33
CA GLN A 12 -15.46 0.72 11.78
C GLN A 12 -14.17 1.32 12.34
N HIS A 13 -13.03 1.09 11.68
CA HIS A 13 -11.75 1.66 12.08
C HIS A 13 -11.72 3.19 11.89
N ILE A 14 -12.19 3.71 10.76
CA ILE A 14 -12.24 5.14 10.49
C ILE A 14 -13.19 5.85 11.47
N GLN A 15 -14.35 5.30 11.76
CA GLN A 15 -15.30 5.93 12.68
C GLN A 15 -14.75 6.12 14.09
N ASN A 16 -13.89 5.23 14.55
CA ASN A 16 -13.35 5.24 15.91
C ASN A 16 -11.97 5.88 16.02
N ALA A 17 -11.24 6.05 14.92
CA ALA A 17 -9.85 6.46 14.89
C ALA A 17 -9.55 7.64 13.93
N LEU A 18 -10.58 8.27 13.37
CA LEU A 18 -10.38 9.42 12.48
C LEU A 18 -9.87 10.64 13.27
N VAL A 19 -8.71 11.12 12.90
CA VAL A 19 -8.12 12.33 13.47
C VAL A 19 -7.89 13.35 12.35
N LEU A 20 -8.41 14.54 12.53
CA LEU A 20 -8.12 15.67 11.65
C LEU A 20 -6.88 16.41 12.17
N VAL A 21 -5.87 16.52 11.33
CA VAL A 21 -4.61 17.19 11.66
C VAL A 21 -4.31 18.30 10.66
N LYS A 22 -3.42 19.23 11.02
CA LYS A 22 -2.92 20.26 10.10
C LYS A 22 -2.02 19.62 9.05
N ASP A 23 -1.93 20.24 7.88
CA ASP A 23 -1.14 19.75 6.74
C ASP A 23 0.33 19.50 7.07
N ASP A 24 0.93 20.36 7.88
CA ASP A 24 2.33 20.20 8.30
C ASP A 24 2.53 18.92 9.13
N LEU A 25 1.60 18.65 10.05
CA LEU A 25 1.63 17.45 10.89
C LEU A 25 1.34 16.19 10.06
N PHE A 26 0.40 16.27 9.13
CA PHE A 26 0.13 15.18 8.19
C PHE A 26 1.38 14.87 7.34
N THR A 27 2.03 15.90 6.81
CA THR A 27 3.27 15.77 6.04
C THR A 27 4.39 15.12 6.87
N PHE A 28 4.50 15.51 8.14
CA PHE A 28 5.45 14.88 9.05
C PHE A 28 5.15 13.39 9.24
N PHE A 29 3.91 13.02 9.47
CA PHE A 29 3.51 11.62 9.63
C PHE A 29 3.80 10.79 8.39
N VAL A 30 3.43 11.26 7.21
CA VAL A 30 3.67 10.55 5.95
C VAL A 30 5.15 10.31 5.69
N LYS A 31 6.01 11.25 6.10
CA LYS A 31 7.46 11.14 5.89
C LYS A 31 8.20 10.32 6.95
N ASN A 32 7.66 10.21 8.16
CA ASN A 32 8.40 9.67 9.29
C ASN A 32 7.76 8.45 9.96
N LEU A 33 6.54 8.09 9.61
CA LEU A 33 5.83 6.95 10.18
C LEU A 33 5.72 5.78 9.19
N THR A 34 6.75 5.57 8.39
CA THR A 34 6.93 4.36 7.61
C THR A 34 7.36 3.19 8.51
N GLU A 35 7.05 1.98 8.10
CA GLU A 35 7.57 0.79 8.77
C GLU A 35 9.00 0.53 8.35
N VAL A 36 9.94 0.63 9.29
CA VAL A 36 11.36 0.36 9.03
C VAL A 36 11.69 -1.06 9.46
N ASN A 37 11.99 -1.90 8.50
CA ASN A 37 12.28 -3.32 8.71
C ASN A 37 13.77 -3.61 8.46
N PRO A 38 14.52 -4.11 9.46
CA PRO A 38 15.88 -4.60 9.23
C PRO A 38 15.83 -5.90 8.42
N ARG A 39 16.73 -6.01 7.48
CA ARG A 39 16.93 -7.19 6.62
C ARG A 39 18.34 -7.68 6.72
N ILE A 40 18.48 -9.00 6.72
CA ILE A 40 19.78 -9.67 6.67
C ILE A 40 19.78 -10.69 5.54
N ARG A 41 20.95 -10.98 4.99
CA ARG A 41 21.14 -12.10 4.10
C ARG A 41 21.89 -13.21 4.86
N ILE A 42 21.33 -14.40 4.81
CA ILE A 42 21.96 -15.60 5.39
C ILE A 42 22.62 -16.37 4.24
N ASN A 43 23.86 -16.72 4.42
CA ASN A 43 24.55 -17.61 3.52
C ASN A 43 23.91 -19.02 3.60
N PRO A 44 23.40 -19.58 2.50
CA PRO A 44 22.69 -20.86 2.52
C PRO A 44 23.54 -22.04 2.89
N ASP A 45 24.87 -21.98 2.63
CA ASP A 45 25.80 -23.10 2.87
C ASP A 45 26.26 -23.13 4.33
N THR A 46 26.41 -21.97 4.97
CA THR A 46 26.94 -21.87 6.34
C THR A 46 25.90 -21.58 7.40
N GLY A 47 24.69 -21.10 6.99
CA GLY A 47 23.64 -20.66 7.90
C GLY A 47 23.98 -19.40 8.69
N VAL A 48 25.07 -18.70 8.37
CA VAL A 48 25.53 -17.48 9.05
C VAL A 48 25.19 -16.25 8.22
N VAL A 49 24.99 -15.13 8.90
CA VAL A 49 24.77 -13.83 8.24
C VAL A 49 26.00 -13.45 7.44
N GLU A 50 25.82 -13.09 6.18
CA GLU A 50 26.89 -12.56 5.35
C GLU A 50 27.40 -11.21 5.89
N ASN A 51 28.70 -11.02 5.88
CA ASN A 51 29.30 -9.75 6.33
C ASN A 51 28.82 -8.59 5.47
N GLY A 52 28.36 -7.53 6.16
CA GLY A 52 27.82 -6.33 5.48
C GLY A 52 26.43 -6.50 4.87
N ALA A 53 25.73 -7.61 5.13
CA ALA A 53 24.42 -7.90 4.59
C ALA A 53 23.28 -7.48 5.53
N LEU A 54 23.45 -6.42 6.27
CA LEU A 54 22.39 -5.75 7.01
C LEU A 54 21.95 -4.50 6.23
N TRP A 55 20.67 -4.41 5.89
CA TRP A 55 20.06 -3.18 5.32
C TRP A 55 18.69 -2.93 5.94
N TYR A 56 18.16 -1.77 5.70
CA TYR A 56 16.82 -1.39 6.15
C TYR A 56 15.93 -1.17 4.94
N GLU A 57 14.71 -1.66 5.04
CA GLU A 57 13.65 -1.39 4.06
C GLU A 57 12.56 -0.56 4.74
N GLU A 58 12.10 0.46 4.04
CA GLU A 58 10.97 1.27 4.46
C GLU A 58 9.73 0.85 3.68
N ASP A 59 8.69 0.47 4.39
CA ASP A 59 7.42 0.06 3.82
C ASP A 59 6.32 1.03 4.25
N LEU A 60 5.30 1.16 3.40
CA LEU A 60 4.07 1.84 3.81
C LEU A 60 3.35 0.98 4.84
N PRO A 61 2.78 1.58 5.90
CA PRO A 61 1.98 0.85 6.88
C PRO A 61 0.79 0.12 6.22
N GLU A 62 0.34 -0.94 6.88
CA GLU A 62 -0.90 -1.61 6.50
C GLU A 62 -2.07 -0.62 6.47
N ASP A 63 -3.07 -0.92 5.66
CA ASP A 63 -4.28 -0.10 5.49
C ASP A 63 -4.03 1.35 5.01
N THR A 64 -2.83 1.64 4.47
CA THR A 64 -2.55 2.93 3.85
C THR A 64 -3.50 3.19 2.69
N ILE A 65 -4.23 4.30 2.75
CA ILE A 65 -5.15 4.73 1.71
C ILE A 65 -4.46 5.78 0.84
N MET A 66 -4.39 5.52 -0.45
CA MET A 66 -3.85 6.43 -1.45
C MET A 66 -4.90 6.74 -2.50
N TYR A 67 -4.82 7.91 -3.10
CA TYR A 67 -5.68 8.24 -4.25
C TYR A 67 -4.84 8.77 -5.40
N PHE A 68 -5.34 8.57 -6.59
CA PHE A 68 -4.78 9.14 -7.81
C PHE A 68 -5.90 9.41 -8.82
N THR A 69 -5.63 10.29 -9.75
CA THR A 69 -6.55 10.61 -10.84
C THR A 69 -6.02 10.03 -12.14
N VAL A 70 -6.93 9.49 -12.94
CA VAL A 70 -6.63 8.98 -14.28
C VAL A 70 -7.42 9.79 -15.28
N SER A 71 -6.72 10.48 -16.18
CA SER A 71 -7.33 11.12 -17.35
C SER A 71 -7.10 10.24 -18.57
N TYR A 72 -8.13 9.96 -19.33
CA TYR A 72 -8.06 9.13 -20.53
C TYR A 72 -9.09 9.56 -21.54
N ASP A 73 -8.80 9.32 -22.81
CA ASP A 73 -9.76 9.51 -23.89
C ASP A 73 -10.82 8.41 -23.83
N GLU A 74 -12.06 8.75 -24.18
CA GLU A 74 -13.18 7.80 -24.21
C GLU A 74 -13.05 6.81 -25.39
N ASN A 75 -11.98 6.04 -25.40
CA ASN A 75 -11.86 4.90 -26.28
C ASN A 75 -11.99 3.59 -25.49
N ASP A 76 -12.44 2.55 -26.18
CA ASP A 76 -12.76 1.25 -25.56
C ASP A 76 -11.59 0.62 -24.81
N LYS A 77 -10.35 0.86 -25.26
CA LYS A 77 -9.16 0.29 -24.62
C LYS A 77 -8.87 0.93 -23.27
N CYS A 78 -8.95 2.26 -23.21
CA CYS A 78 -8.70 3.01 -21.98
C CYS A 78 -9.82 2.74 -20.95
N LYS A 79 -11.06 2.72 -21.40
CA LYS A 79 -12.20 2.38 -20.56
C LYS A 79 -12.05 0.97 -19.97
N ASN A 80 -11.75 -0.02 -20.79
CA ASN A 80 -11.51 -1.39 -20.35
C ASN A 80 -10.35 -1.50 -19.35
N PHE A 81 -9.29 -0.73 -19.54
CA PHE A 81 -8.18 -0.69 -18.62
C PHE A 81 -8.62 -0.19 -17.23
N VAL A 82 -9.31 0.94 -17.17
CA VAL A 82 -9.81 1.52 -15.92
C VAL A 82 -10.83 0.61 -15.23
N ASP A 83 -11.75 0.04 -15.99
CA ASP A 83 -12.77 -0.88 -15.45
C ASP A 83 -12.14 -2.17 -14.89
N ASN A 84 -11.03 -2.62 -15.48
CA ASN A 84 -10.29 -3.77 -14.97
C ASN A 84 -9.58 -3.54 -13.64
N PHE A 85 -9.34 -2.30 -13.23
CA PHE A 85 -8.76 -1.98 -11.93
C PHE A 85 -9.79 -1.94 -10.80
N ASP A 86 -11.05 -1.67 -11.10
CA ASP A 86 -12.08 -1.55 -10.08
C ASP A 86 -12.36 -2.89 -9.39
N GLY A 87 -12.21 -2.90 -8.07
CA GLY A 87 -12.39 -4.09 -7.24
C GLY A 87 -11.31 -5.17 -7.38
N LYS A 88 -10.25 -4.93 -8.12
CA LYS A 88 -9.16 -5.90 -8.32
C LYS A 88 -8.05 -5.73 -7.31
N ARG A 89 -7.47 -6.88 -6.95
CA ARG A 89 -6.19 -6.92 -6.25
C ARG A 89 -5.04 -6.93 -7.25
N PHE A 90 -4.03 -6.14 -6.97
CA PHE A 90 -2.78 -6.13 -7.73
C PHE A 90 -1.60 -5.96 -6.78
N SER A 91 -0.41 -6.23 -7.27
CA SER A 91 0.81 -6.13 -6.49
C SER A 91 1.74 -5.11 -7.11
N VAL A 92 2.28 -4.24 -6.28
CA VAL A 92 3.28 -3.21 -6.65
C VAL A 92 4.50 -3.37 -5.75
N GLY A 93 5.69 -3.24 -6.33
CA GLY A 93 6.95 -3.37 -5.59
C GLY A 93 7.58 -4.76 -5.68
N GLY A 94 8.78 -4.88 -5.10
CA GLY A 94 9.63 -6.07 -5.22
C GLY A 94 9.33 -7.20 -4.25
N ASN A 95 8.62 -6.93 -3.16
CA ASN A 95 8.49 -7.83 -2.01
C ASN A 95 7.19 -8.68 -2.01
N LYS A 96 6.65 -8.94 -3.21
CA LYS A 96 5.43 -9.75 -3.39
C LYS A 96 5.53 -11.14 -2.76
N THR A 97 6.70 -11.79 -2.84
CA THR A 97 6.90 -13.16 -2.34
C THR A 97 6.80 -13.26 -0.82
N ILE A 98 6.96 -12.16 -0.12
CA ILE A 98 6.80 -12.08 1.34
C ILE A 98 5.50 -11.37 1.76
N GLY A 99 4.53 -11.25 0.84
CA GLY A 99 3.20 -10.73 1.13
C GLY A 99 3.06 -9.21 1.15
N LYS A 100 4.11 -8.47 0.74
CA LYS A 100 4.08 -7.01 0.72
C LYS A 100 3.58 -6.45 -0.61
N GLY A 101 3.14 -5.19 -0.59
CA GLY A 101 2.73 -4.45 -1.77
C GLY A 101 1.43 -4.93 -2.42
N ILE A 102 0.52 -5.53 -1.66
CA ILE A 102 -0.79 -5.96 -2.15
C ILE A 102 -1.77 -4.80 -1.98
N PHE A 103 -2.37 -4.37 -3.08
CA PHE A 103 -3.32 -3.27 -3.14
C PHE A 103 -4.67 -3.73 -3.68
N THR A 104 -5.71 -3.05 -3.23
CA THR A 104 -7.03 -3.14 -3.87
C THR A 104 -7.40 -1.76 -4.40
N ALA A 105 -7.65 -1.63 -5.70
CA ALA A 105 -8.12 -0.39 -6.28
C ALA A 105 -9.64 -0.30 -6.26
N ARG A 106 -10.14 0.92 -6.07
CA ARG A 106 -11.57 1.23 -6.19
C ARG A 106 -11.75 2.53 -6.94
N ARG A 107 -12.67 2.52 -7.88
CA ARG A 107 -13.08 3.72 -8.60
C ARG A 107 -14.08 4.51 -7.76
N LEU A 108 -13.77 5.77 -7.52
CA LEU A 108 -14.75 6.71 -6.99
C LEU A 108 -15.63 7.18 -8.15
N LYS A 109 -16.94 7.06 -7.99
CA LYS A 109 -17.96 7.55 -8.94
C LYS A 109 -18.42 8.92 -8.51
#